data_a3d7015bdfdcf4ee96110a095ccde13e
#
_entry.id   a3d7015bdfdcf4ee96110a095ccde13e
#
_cell.length_a   1.000
_cell.length_b   1.000
_cell.length_c   1.000
_cell.angle_alpha   90.00
_cell.angle_beta   90.00
_cell.angle_gamma   90.00
#
_symmetry.space_group_name_H-M   'P 1'
#
loop_
_entity.id
_entity.type
_entity.pdbx_description
1 polymer ?
#
loop_
_entity_poly.entity_id
_entity_poly.type
_entity_poly.pdbx_seq_one_letter_code
_entity_poly.pdbx_strand_id
1 'polypeptide(L)'
;YVALLGLLCIGGGLLAVPLWHNATGVFATFGLLSAVGAGFASISLFIGAAVQLVPEHRAGFISGVLNAASSLGQFIFAPLVQIFLSLWTWTIAAACLGLIALTSMPLLYWVTDKAVQSETVSPVCCGVAVPAEKVGFRHAWSSRNYRLLHLGFFTCGFHIAFLVTHLPGAVSMCGLPTTVASTALAVIGFTNVIGSLAVGQICQKFAMQKVLGSLYLIRVLAVIFYMVAPKTDVTWYLFAGLLGMTWLATVPPTAGLVGGMFGLRNVSTLFGLTMLSHQVGAFLGAYLGGLAVE
;
A
#
# COMPACT_ATOMS: atom_id res chain seq x y z
N TYR A 1 -15.47 0.48 13.44
CA TYR A 1 -15.51 1.92 13.77
C TYR A 1 -14.21 2.64 13.41
N VAL A 2 -13.03 2.08 13.66
CA VAL A 2 -11.72 2.73 13.36
C VAL A 2 -11.58 3.11 11.89
N ALA A 3 -11.90 2.19 10.97
CA ALA A 3 -11.85 2.45 9.54
C ALA A 3 -12.87 3.50 9.07
N LEU A 4 -14.05 3.56 9.69
CA LEU A 4 -15.06 4.61 9.42
C LEU A 4 -14.53 5.99 9.85
N LEU A 5 -13.91 6.07 11.01
CA LEU A 5 -13.24 7.30 11.45
C LEU A 5 -12.11 7.68 10.47
N GLY A 6 -11.39 6.70 9.96
CA GLY A 6 -10.39 6.91 8.92
C GLY A 6 -10.96 7.55 7.65
N LEU A 7 -12.08 7.02 7.13
CA LEU A 7 -12.75 7.61 5.96
C LEU A 7 -13.29 9.01 6.24
N LEU A 8 -13.82 9.27 7.44
CA LEU A 8 -14.24 10.62 7.85
C LEU A 8 -13.08 11.61 7.83
N CYS A 9 -11.95 11.23 8.39
CA CYS A 9 -10.74 12.07 8.39
C CYS A 9 -10.21 12.31 6.98
N ILE A 10 -10.14 11.29 6.12
CA ILE A 10 -9.70 11.42 4.73
C ILE A 10 -10.67 12.31 3.97
N GLY A 11 -11.95 11.97 3.95
CA GLY A 11 -12.96 12.69 3.19
C GLY A 11 -13.15 14.12 3.68
N GLY A 12 -13.21 14.33 4.99
CA GLY A 12 -13.32 15.65 5.61
C GLY A 12 -12.07 16.52 5.35
N GLY A 13 -10.88 15.92 5.44
CA GLY A 13 -9.63 16.61 5.13
C GLY A 13 -9.57 17.09 3.68
N LEU A 14 -9.93 16.22 2.73
CA LEU A 14 -9.96 16.55 1.30
C LEU A 14 -11.04 17.59 0.97
N LEU A 15 -12.24 17.50 1.57
CA LEU A 15 -13.31 18.48 1.39
C LEU A 15 -12.98 19.87 1.98
N ALA A 16 -12.14 19.93 3.00
CA ALA A 16 -11.74 21.19 3.61
C ALA A 16 -10.66 21.94 2.81
N VAL A 17 -9.98 21.28 1.85
CA VAL A 17 -8.91 21.90 1.04
C VAL A 17 -9.37 23.19 0.32
N PRO A 18 -10.54 23.24 -0.36
CA PRO A 18 -10.99 24.46 -1.01
C PRO A 18 -11.28 25.61 -0.05
N LEU A 19 -11.69 25.30 1.18
CA LEU A 19 -12.05 26.29 2.20
C LEU A 19 -10.81 26.91 2.85
N TRP A 20 -9.71 26.16 2.90
CA TRP A 20 -8.47 26.57 3.56
C TRP A 20 -7.24 26.14 2.74
N HIS A 21 -7.05 26.80 1.60
CA HIS A 21 -6.08 26.44 0.57
C HIS A 21 -4.70 27.14 0.69
N ASN A 22 -4.43 27.87 1.78
CA ASN A 22 -3.09 28.38 2.06
C ASN A 22 -2.16 27.26 2.55
N ALA A 23 -0.86 27.48 2.60
CA ALA A 23 0.13 26.45 2.96
C ALA A 23 -0.17 25.77 4.31
N THR A 24 -0.55 26.52 5.32
CA THR A 24 -0.93 25.99 6.65
C THR A 24 -2.22 25.18 6.59
N GLY A 25 -3.22 25.64 5.83
CA GLY A 25 -4.49 24.95 5.65
C GLY A 25 -4.32 23.62 4.93
N VAL A 26 -3.56 23.60 3.83
CA VAL A 26 -3.24 22.36 3.10
C VAL A 26 -2.46 21.38 3.97
N PHE A 27 -1.50 21.88 4.76
CA PHE A 27 -0.78 21.03 5.71
C PHE A 27 -1.73 20.43 6.76
N ALA A 28 -2.65 21.22 7.32
CA ALA A 28 -3.58 20.73 8.35
C ALA A 28 -4.63 19.77 7.79
N THR A 29 -5.21 20.07 6.63
CA THR A 29 -6.33 19.30 6.03
C THR A 29 -5.83 18.09 5.26
N PHE A 30 -5.02 18.30 4.24
CA PHE A 30 -4.49 17.24 3.41
C PHE A 30 -3.31 16.51 4.09
N GLY A 31 -2.34 17.25 4.63
CA GLY A 31 -1.13 16.68 5.23
C GLY A 31 -1.41 15.94 6.54
N LEU A 32 -2.12 16.55 7.50
CA LEU A 32 -2.29 15.96 8.83
C LEU A 32 -3.59 15.15 8.93
N LEU A 33 -4.74 15.76 8.64
CA LEU A 33 -6.04 15.13 8.86
C LEU A 33 -6.24 13.91 7.93
N SER A 34 -5.94 14.05 6.64
CA SER A 34 -6.06 12.92 5.70
C SER A 34 -4.99 11.85 5.96
N ALA A 35 -3.78 12.21 6.39
CA ALA A 35 -2.75 11.24 6.74
C ALA A 35 -3.11 10.41 8.00
N VAL A 36 -3.65 11.06 9.04
CA VAL A 36 -4.19 10.36 10.22
C VAL A 36 -5.34 9.42 9.81
N GLY A 37 -6.23 9.90 8.95
CA GLY A 37 -7.31 9.09 8.38
C GLY A 37 -6.79 7.86 7.62
N ALA A 38 -5.76 8.02 6.79
CA ALA A 38 -5.12 6.91 6.08
C ALA A 38 -4.48 5.89 7.04
N GLY A 39 -3.95 6.35 8.18
CA GLY A 39 -3.47 5.45 9.25
C GLY A 39 -4.59 4.60 9.84
N PHE A 40 -5.74 5.19 10.13
CA PHE A 40 -6.92 4.47 10.65
C PHE A 40 -7.58 3.54 9.62
N ALA A 41 -7.49 3.85 8.34
CA ALA A 41 -7.96 3.01 7.23
C ALA A 41 -6.82 2.20 6.57
N SER A 42 -5.78 1.86 7.33
CA SER A 42 -4.59 1.19 6.79
C SER A 42 -4.88 -0.23 6.32
N ILE A 43 -4.20 -0.64 5.25
CA ILE A 43 -4.28 -2.00 4.70
C ILE A 43 -3.89 -3.07 5.74
N SER A 44 -3.01 -2.76 6.69
CA SER A 44 -2.61 -3.68 7.76
C SER A 44 -3.77 -4.01 8.70
N LEU A 45 -4.68 -3.07 8.95
CA LEU A 45 -5.89 -3.31 9.72
C LEU A 45 -6.79 -4.33 9.03
N PHE A 46 -7.04 -4.14 7.73
CA PHE A 46 -7.90 -5.04 6.95
C PHE A 46 -7.27 -6.42 6.77
N ILE A 47 -5.97 -6.49 6.48
CA ILE A 47 -5.25 -7.78 6.39
C ILE A 47 -5.31 -8.49 7.73
N GLY A 48 -4.98 -7.80 8.83
CA GLY A 48 -4.98 -8.39 10.17
C GLY A 48 -6.35 -8.90 10.60
N ALA A 49 -7.44 -8.24 10.24
CA ALA A 49 -8.80 -8.72 10.47
C ALA A 49 -9.13 -9.93 9.57
N ALA A 50 -8.84 -9.84 8.29
CA ALA A 50 -9.23 -10.88 7.32
C ALA A 50 -8.46 -12.20 7.50
N VAL A 51 -7.18 -12.17 7.87
CA VAL A 51 -6.38 -13.39 8.07
C VAL A 51 -6.82 -14.18 9.30
N GLN A 52 -7.49 -13.54 10.26
CA GLN A 52 -8.06 -14.24 11.44
C GLN A 52 -9.32 -15.04 11.08
N LEU A 53 -9.99 -14.72 9.97
CA LEU A 53 -11.22 -15.37 9.52
C LEU A 53 -10.96 -16.58 8.60
N VAL A 54 -9.70 -16.86 8.27
CA VAL A 54 -9.34 -17.91 7.32
C VAL A 54 -8.26 -18.83 7.88
N PRO A 55 -8.18 -20.11 7.40
CA PRO A 55 -7.10 -21.01 7.77
C PRO A 55 -5.72 -20.42 7.44
N GLU A 56 -4.71 -20.73 8.23
CA GLU A 56 -3.36 -20.19 8.14
C GLU A 56 -2.76 -20.33 6.71
N HIS A 57 -2.98 -21.48 6.06
CA HIS A 57 -2.49 -21.71 4.69
C HIS A 57 -3.09 -20.78 3.64
N ARG A 58 -4.24 -20.13 3.91
CA ARG A 58 -4.89 -19.14 3.02
C ARG A 58 -4.58 -17.69 3.36
N ALA A 59 -3.91 -17.41 4.47
CA ALA A 59 -3.62 -16.05 4.92
C ALA A 59 -2.85 -15.24 3.87
N GLY A 60 -1.86 -15.85 3.20
CA GLY A 60 -1.11 -15.21 2.12
C GLY A 60 -1.97 -14.86 0.91
N PHE A 61 -2.88 -15.76 0.51
CA PHE A 61 -3.80 -15.50 -0.61
C PHE A 61 -4.78 -14.35 -0.28
N ILE A 62 -5.40 -14.35 0.89
CA ILE A 62 -6.32 -13.28 1.32
C ILE A 62 -5.60 -11.94 1.40
N SER A 63 -4.37 -11.92 1.94
CA SER A 63 -3.53 -10.72 1.93
C SER A 63 -3.27 -10.22 0.51
N GLY A 64 -3.02 -11.14 -0.43
CA GLY A 64 -2.83 -10.84 -1.86
C GLY A 64 -4.09 -10.23 -2.50
N VAL A 65 -5.27 -10.78 -2.21
CA VAL A 65 -6.56 -10.29 -2.72
C VAL A 65 -6.84 -8.87 -2.21
N LEU A 66 -6.67 -8.63 -0.91
CA LEU A 66 -6.87 -7.29 -0.32
C LEU A 66 -5.91 -6.26 -0.92
N ASN A 67 -4.65 -6.66 -1.11
CA ASN A 67 -3.65 -5.80 -1.72
C ASN A 67 -3.94 -5.52 -3.20
N ALA A 68 -4.43 -6.53 -3.95
CA ALA A 68 -4.87 -6.36 -5.34
C ALA A 68 -6.09 -5.42 -5.44
N ALA A 69 -7.03 -5.49 -4.51
CA ALA A 69 -8.16 -4.56 -4.45
C ALA A 69 -7.70 -3.11 -4.22
N SER A 70 -6.70 -2.89 -3.34
CA SER A 70 -6.08 -1.58 -3.15
C SER A 70 -5.43 -1.07 -4.44
N SER A 71 -4.73 -1.94 -5.17
CA SER A 71 -4.07 -1.61 -6.44
C SER A 71 -5.05 -1.31 -7.56
N LEU A 72 -6.21 -1.99 -7.57
CA LEU A 72 -7.31 -1.68 -8.49
C LEU A 72 -7.84 -0.27 -8.24
N GLY A 73 -7.91 0.15 -6.98
CA GLY A 73 -8.20 1.53 -6.63
C GLY A 73 -7.21 2.51 -7.27
N GLN A 74 -5.92 2.27 -7.14
CA GLN A 74 -4.89 3.10 -7.77
C GLN A 74 -5.04 3.16 -9.31
N PHE A 75 -5.30 2.02 -9.95
CA PHE A 75 -5.51 1.94 -11.40
C PHE A 75 -6.70 2.78 -11.87
N ILE A 76 -7.80 2.79 -11.12
CA ILE A 76 -9.02 3.54 -11.45
C ILE A 76 -8.86 5.02 -11.11
N PHE A 77 -8.35 5.33 -9.91
CA PHE A 77 -8.32 6.71 -9.42
C PHE A 77 -7.21 7.55 -10.04
N ALA A 78 -6.09 6.97 -10.51
CA ALA A 78 -5.02 7.77 -11.13
C ALA A 78 -5.50 8.49 -12.42
N PRO A 79 -6.15 7.82 -13.40
CA PRO A 79 -6.73 8.50 -14.56
C PRO A 79 -7.88 9.45 -14.17
N LEU A 80 -8.71 9.06 -13.19
CA LEU A 80 -9.83 9.89 -12.73
C LEU A 80 -9.35 11.23 -12.15
N VAL A 81 -8.28 11.19 -11.35
CA VAL A 81 -7.64 12.42 -10.82
C VAL A 81 -7.12 13.28 -11.97
N GLN A 82 -6.49 12.68 -12.98
CA GLN A 82 -6.01 13.43 -14.15
C GLN A 82 -7.15 14.11 -14.91
N ILE A 83 -8.29 13.44 -15.05
CA ILE A 83 -9.51 14.03 -15.66
C ILE A 83 -10.00 15.20 -14.81
N PHE A 84 -10.08 15.04 -13.49
CA PHE A 84 -10.51 16.12 -12.58
C PHE A 84 -9.58 17.33 -12.67
N LEU A 85 -8.26 17.11 -12.72
CA LEU A 85 -7.27 18.17 -12.85
C LEU A 85 -7.29 18.87 -14.23
N SER A 86 -7.73 18.18 -15.29
CA SER A 86 -7.89 18.79 -16.62
C SER A 86 -9.16 19.63 -16.74
N LEU A 87 -10.20 19.31 -15.96
CA LEU A 87 -11.50 20.01 -16.00
C LEU A 87 -11.62 21.11 -14.94
N TRP A 88 -10.98 20.94 -13.79
CA TRP A 88 -11.12 21.83 -12.63
C TRP A 88 -9.77 22.14 -11.99
N THR A 89 -9.81 23.02 -10.99
CA THR A 89 -8.64 23.30 -10.16
C THR A 89 -8.32 22.12 -9.26
N TRP A 90 -7.07 22.01 -8.81
CA TRP A 90 -6.60 20.95 -7.93
C TRP A 90 -7.38 20.89 -6.59
N THR A 91 -7.85 22.04 -6.09
CA THR A 91 -8.66 22.14 -4.86
C THR A 91 -10.03 21.51 -5.04
N ILE A 92 -10.68 21.75 -6.18
CA ILE A 92 -11.98 21.12 -6.52
C ILE A 92 -11.79 19.62 -6.75
N ALA A 93 -10.73 19.22 -7.45
CA ALA A 93 -10.40 17.80 -7.63
C ALA A 93 -10.22 17.09 -6.28
N ALA A 94 -9.53 17.70 -5.32
CA ALA A 94 -9.41 17.18 -3.96
C ALA A 94 -10.78 17.04 -3.27
N ALA A 95 -11.65 18.03 -3.38
CA ALA A 95 -12.99 17.96 -2.80
C ALA A 95 -13.86 16.86 -3.42
N CYS A 96 -13.79 16.66 -4.74
CA CYS A 96 -14.49 15.55 -5.41
C CYS A 96 -14.02 14.18 -4.87
N LEU A 97 -12.71 14.00 -4.69
CA LEU A 97 -12.16 12.78 -4.09
C LEU A 97 -12.62 12.61 -2.63
N GLY A 98 -12.68 13.70 -1.86
CA GLY A 98 -13.21 13.70 -0.51
C GLY A 98 -14.67 13.26 -0.46
N LEU A 99 -15.51 13.76 -1.38
CA LEU A 99 -16.90 13.35 -1.50
C LEU A 99 -17.04 11.87 -1.84
N ILE A 100 -16.24 11.37 -2.80
CA ILE A 100 -16.20 9.93 -3.14
C ILE A 100 -15.80 9.09 -1.92
N ALA A 101 -14.82 9.52 -1.13
CA ALA A 101 -14.44 8.82 0.08
C ALA A 101 -15.58 8.77 1.11
N LEU A 102 -16.32 9.86 1.32
CA LEU A 102 -17.45 9.88 2.24
C LEU A 102 -18.65 9.05 1.74
N THR A 103 -18.93 9.07 0.44
CA THR A 103 -20.01 8.24 -0.14
C THR A 103 -19.72 6.73 -0.07
N SER A 104 -18.46 6.34 0.13
CA SER A 104 -18.10 4.92 0.39
C SER A 104 -18.35 4.45 1.83
N MET A 105 -18.64 5.36 2.79
CA MET A 105 -18.88 5.00 4.20
C MET A 105 -20.03 4.02 4.42
N PRO A 106 -21.21 4.18 3.80
CA PRO A 106 -22.32 3.23 3.98
C PRO A 106 -21.95 1.81 3.55
N LEU A 107 -21.15 1.69 2.46
CA LEU A 107 -20.66 0.40 1.98
C LEU A 107 -19.71 -0.24 3.00
N LEU A 108 -18.76 0.54 3.54
CA LEU A 108 -17.84 0.05 4.56
C LEU A 108 -18.60 -0.37 5.83
N TYR A 109 -19.58 0.43 6.26
CA TYR A 109 -20.42 0.10 7.42
C TYR A 109 -21.16 -1.23 7.20
N TRP A 110 -21.80 -1.41 6.05
CA TRP A 110 -22.54 -2.64 5.73
C TRP A 110 -21.63 -3.88 5.70
N VAL A 111 -20.41 -3.76 5.13
CA VAL A 111 -19.43 -4.86 5.10
C VAL A 111 -18.92 -5.19 6.50
N THR A 112 -18.63 -4.19 7.32
CA THR A 112 -18.12 -4.42 8.68
C THR A 112 -19.20 -4.96 9.62
N ASP A 113 -20.47 -4.54 9.46
CA ASP A 113 -21.59 -5.07 10.25
C ASP A 113 -21.82 -6.56 9.97
N LYS A 114 -21.80 -6.94 8.69
CA LYS A 114 -21.90 -8.37 8.31
C LYS A 114 -20.72 -9.20 8.81
N ALA A 115 -19.51 -8.66 8.81
CA ALA A 115 -18.34 -9.37 9.32
C ALA A 115 -18.47 -9.62 10.84
N VAL A 116 -18.93 -8.63 11.61
CA VAL A 116 -19.18 -8.77 13.05
C VAL A 116 -20.29 -9.78 13.33
N GLN A 117 -21.38 -9.79 12.56
CA GLN A 117 -22.46 -10.79 12.71
C GLN A 117 -21.97 -12.20 12.36
N SER A 118 -21.01 -12.36 11.46
CA SER A 118 -20.41 -13.66 11.12
C SER A 118 -19.49 -14.19 12.23
N GLU A 119 -18.88 -13.33 13.05
CA GLU A 119 -18.09 -13.74 14.23
C GLU A 119 -18.93 -14.39 15.33
N THR A 120 -20.25 -14.18 15.36
CA THR A 120 -21.17 -14.84 16.30
C THR A 120 -21.47 -16.29 15.90
N VAL A 121 -21.06 -16.73 14.71
CA VAL A 121 -21.20 -18.11 14.24
C VAL A 121 -19.87 -18.83 14.41
N SER A 122 -19.68 -19.38 15.61
CA SER A 122 -18.74 -20.43 16.05
C SER A 122 -17.27 -20.34 15.57
N PRO A 123 -16.32 -20.43 16.49
CA PRO A 123 -14.99 -20.91 16.18
C PRO A 123 -15.12 -22.39 15.81
N VAL A 124 -15.36 -22.69 14.52
CA VAL A 124 -15.37 -24.07 14.03
C VAL A 124 -13.95 -24.62 14.12
N CYS A 125 -13.78 -25.44 15.14
CA CYS A 125 -12.97 -26.66 15.18
C CYS A 125 -11.69 -26.66 14.34
N CYS A 126 -10.57 -26.32 14.96
CA CYS A 126 -9.42 -27.20 14.94
C CYS A 126 -8.80 -27.15 16.33
N GLY A 127 -8.70 -28.34 16.92
CA GLY A 127 -8.31 -28.55 18.29
C GLY A 127 -7.04 -27.83 18.71
N VAL A 128 -7.01 -27.49 19.99
CA VAL A 128 -5.94 -26.81 20.72
C VAL A 128 -5.77 -25.36 20.27
N ALA A 129 -6.67 -24.49 20.71
CA ALA A 129 -6.37 -23.09 20.88
C ALA A 129 -5.28 -22.96 21.96
N VAL A 130 -4.03 -23.03 21.57
CA VAL A 130 -2.96 -22.43 22.37
C VAL A 130 -3.34 -20.96 22.46
N PRO A 131 -3.57 -20.39 23.67
CA PRO A 131 -3.81 -18.95 23.80
C PRO A 131 -2.62 -18.24 23.19
N ALA A 132 -2.79 -17.67 22.00
CA ALA A 132 -1.70 -16.92 21.37
C ALA A 132 -1.44 -15.72 22.27
N GLU A 133 -0.37 -15.81 23.04
CA GLU A 133 0.07 -14.76 23.96
C GLU A 133 0.27 -13.47 23.15
N LYS A 134 -0.20 -12.34 23.70
CA LYS A 134 0.04 -11.05 23.06
C LYS A 134 1.54 -10.79 23.09
N VAL A 135 2.18 -10.88 21.93
CA VAL A 135 3.62 -10.61 21.78
C VAL A 135 3.84 -9.11 21.87
N GLY A 136 4.53 -8.68 22.93
CA GLY A 136 4.94 -7.29 23.09
C GLY A 136 5.98 -6.88 22.05
N PHE A 137 5.97 -5.60 21.65
CA PHE A 137 6.93 -5.04 20.67
C PHE A 137 8.40 -5.33 21.04
N ARG A 138 8.77 -5.19 22.30
CA ARG A 138 10.15 -5.48 22.78
C ARG A 138 10.60 -6.90 22.46
N HIS A 139 9.69 -7.86 22.65
CA HIS A 139 9.98 -9.26 22.33
C HIS A 139 10.10 -9.49 20.82
N ALA A 140 9.20 -8.92 20.03
CA ALA A 140 9.27 -9.01 18.56
C ALA A 140 10.57 -8.37 18.03
N TRP A 141 10.95 -7.20 18.56
CA TRP A 141 12.15 -6.48 18.15
C TRP A 141 13.46 -7.20 18.48
N SER A 142 13.49 -8.11 19.47
CA SER A 142 14.65 -8.96 19.77
C SER A 142 14.95 -9.95 18.64
N SER A 143 13.93 -10.32 17.84
CA SER A 143 14.08 -11.22 16.69
C SER A 143 14.88 -10.56 15.57
N ARG A 144 16.00 -11.18 15.16
CA ARG A 144 16.79 -10.74 14.01
C ARG A 144 15.99 -10.73 12.73
N ASN A 145 15.14 -11.73 12.51
CA ASN A 145 14.33 -11.86 11.29
C ASN A 145 13.31 -10.73 11.19
N TYR A 146 12.68 -10.34 12.31
CA TYR A 146 11.74 -9.24 12.33
C TYR A 146 12.42 -7.89 12.02
N ARG A 147 13.60 -7.63 12.58
CA ARG A 147 14.39 -6.44 12.26
C ARG A 147 14.79 -6.38 10.77
N LEU A 148 15.15 -7.52 10.18
CA LEU A 148 15.44 -7.60 8.75
C LEU A 148 14.20 -7.33 7.88
N LEU A 149 13.00 -7.75 8.31
CA LEU A 149 11.76 -7.38 7.64
C LEU A 149 11.52 -5.88 7.67
N HIS A 150 11.73 -5.22 8.81
CA HIS A 150 11.64 -3.76 8.92
C HIS A 150 12.60 -3.05 7.98
N LEU A 151 13.85 -3.50 7.89
CA LEU A 151 14.85 -2.93 6.98
C LEU A 151 14.44 -3.12 5.51
N GLY A 152 13.99 -4.32 5.14
CA GLY A 152 13.50 -4.60 3.79
C GLY A 152 12.29 -3.74 3.42
N PHE A 153 11.34 -3.58 4.34
CA PHE A 153 10.16 -2.74 4.12
C PHE A 153 10.48 -1.24 4.10
N PHE A 154 11.41 -0.78 4.92
CA PHE A 154 11.94 0.58 4.84
C PHE A 154 12.52 0.86 3.46
N THR A 155 13.40 -0.02 2.96
CA THR A 155 14.00 0.11 1.63
C THR A 155 12.93 0.06 0.52
N CYS A 156 11.91 -0.79 0.69
CA CYS A 156 10.77 -0.84 -0.23
C CYS A 156 10.04 0.50 -0.29
N GLY A 157 9.68 1.07 0.86
CA GLY A 157 9.01 2.36 0.95
C GLY A 157 9.81 3.49 0.33
N PHE A 158 11.11 3.55 0.67
CA PHE A 158 12.03 4.52 0.09
C PHE A 158 12.02 4.48 -1.44
N HIS A 159 12.24 3.30 -2.00
CA HIS A 159 12.32 3.10 -3.44
C HIS A 159 11.01 3.42 -4.16
N ILE A 160 9.88 2.96 -3.59
CA ILE A 160 8.55 3.19 -4.14
C ILE A 160 8.22 4.68 -4.19
N ALA A 161 8.35 5.38 -3.07
CA ALA A 161 7.99 6.79 -2.99
C ALA A 161 8.94 7.66 -3.83
N PHE A 162 10.24 7.37 -3.82
CA PHE A 162 11.21 8.03 -4.69
C PHE A 162 10.77 7.95 -6.16
N LEU A 163 10.47 6.74 -6.65
CA LEU A 163 10.12 6.53 -8.05
C LEU A 163 8.78 7.20 -8.42
N VAL A 164 7.73 7.03 -7.60
CA VAL A 164 6.41 7.60 -7.95
C VAL A 164 6.42 9.12 -7.92
N THR A 165 7.06 9.69 -6.90
CA THR A 165 7.08 11.15 -6.74
C THR A 165 7.87 11.82 -7.85
N HIS A 166 8.99 11.23 -8.26
CA HIS A 166 9.90 11.85 -9.23
C HIS A 166 9.73 11.34 -10.66
N LEU A 167 8.91 10.29 -10.90
CA LEU A 167 8.69 9.72 -12.23
C LEU A 167 8.18 10.77 -13.24
N PRO A 168 7.19 11.63 -12.94
CA PRO A 168 6.74 12.64 -13.90
C PRO A 168 7.87 13.62 -14.29
N GLY A 169 8.65 14.07 -13.31
CA GLY A 169 9.81 14.94 -13.55
C GLY A 169 10.88 14.25 -14.40
N ALA A 170 11.21 12.99 -14.08
CA ALA A 170 12.21 12.22 -14.83
C ALA A 170 11.78 11.96 -16.28
N VAL A 171 10.50 11.69 -16.54
CA VAL A 171 9.94 11.56 -17.89
C VAL A 171 10.07 12.89 -18.65
N SER A 172 9.73 14.01 -18.02
CA SER A 172 9.83 15.35 -18.60
C SER A 172 11.29 15.72 -18.91
N MET A 173 12.24 15.39 -18.03
CA MET A 173 13.69 15.62 -18.28
C MET A 173 14.23 14.82 -19.47
N CYS A 174 13.59 13.69 -19.81
CA CYS A 174 13.89 12.92 -21.03
C CYS A 174 13.24 13.50 -22.28
N GLY A 175 12.53 14.62 -22.20
CA GLY A 175 11.83 15.25 -23.33
C GLY A 175 10.56 14.51 -23.77
N LEU A 176 10.05 13.61 -22.93
CA LEU A 176 8.85 12.83 -23.24
C LEU A 176 7.58 13.53 -22.75
N PRO A 177 6.43 13.34 -23.42
CA PRO A 177 5.17 13.97 -23.04
C PRO A 177 4.67 13.44 -21.67
N THR A 178 3.93 14.28 -20.94
CA THR A 178 3.35 13.96 -19.62
C THR A 178 2.41 12.74 -19.66
N THR A 179 1.83 12.44 -20.82
CA THR A 179 1.02 11.25 -21.05
C THR A 179 1.81 9.95 -20.82
N VAL A 180 3.13 9.94 -21.08
CA VAL A 180 3.98 8.78 -20.79
C VAL A 180 4.05 8.54 -19.29
N ALA A 181 4.19 9.59 -18.48
CA ALA A 181 4.22 9.45 -17.02
C ALA A 181 2.90 8.94 -16.45
N SER A 182 1.78 9.49 -16.87
CA SER A 182 0.45 9.05 -16.42
C SER A 182 0.14 7.61 -16.84
N THR A 183 0.49 7.24 -18.08
CA THR A 183 0.35 5.87 -18.58
C THR A 183 1.26 4.90 -17.80
N ALA A 184 2.51 5.28 -17.52
CA ALA A 184 3.42 4.45 -16.71
C ALA A 184 2.86 4.21 -15.29
N LEU A 185 2.29 5.23 -14.65
CA LEU A 185 1.62 5.08 -13.35
C LEU A 185 0.40 4.15 -13.42
N ALA A 186 -0.40 4.24 -14.49
CA ALA A 186 -1.52 3.32 -14.70
C ALA A 186 -1.03 1.87 -14.94
N VAL A 187 0.04 1.68 -15.73
CA VAL A 187 0.68 0.38 -15.94
C VAL A 187 1.17 -0.21 -14.62
N ILE A 188 1.82 0.60 -13.74
CA ILE A 188 2.22 0.16 -12.40
C ILE A 188 0.99 -0.35 -11.63
N GLY A 189 -0.09 0.41 -11.58
CA GLY A 189 -1.33 0.01 -10.88
C GLY A 189 -1.91 -1.30 -11.41
N PHE A 190 -2.03 -1.44 -12.73
CA PHE A 190 -2.56 -2.63 -13.38
C PHE A 190 -1.70 -3.88 -13.13
N THR A 191 -0.39 -3.77 -13.38
CA THR A 191 0.52 -4.91 -13.19
C THR A 191 0.68 -5.28 -11.71
N ASN A 192 0.49 -4.33 -10.79
CA ASN A 192 0.48 -4.59 -9.36
C ASN A 192 -0.72 -5.47 -8.91
N VAL A 193 -1.88 -5.33 -9.55
CA VAL A 193 -3.01 -6.25 -9.32
C VAL A 193 -2.60 -7.67 -9.66
N ILE A 194 -2.01 -7.86 -10.84
CA ILE A 194 -1.56 -9.19 -11.31
C ILE A 194 -0.47 -9.74 -10.38
N GLY A 195 0.53 -8.92 -10.06
CA GLY A 195 1.65 -9.31 -9.20
C GLY A 195 1.20 -9.72 -7.79
N SER A 196 0.30 -8.94 -7.19
CA SER A 196 -0.22 -9.23 -5.84
C SER A 196 -1.01 -10.52 -5.76
N LEU A 197 -1.87 -10.79 -6.75
CA LEU A 197 -2.64 -12.04 -6.83
C LEU A 197 -1.73 -13.24 -7.09
N ALA A 198 -0.79 -13.11 -8.04
CA ALA A 198 0.16 -14.18 -8.37
C ALA A 198 1.03 -14.53 -7.15
N VAL A 199 1.59 -13.53 -6.48
CA VAL A 199 2.43 -13.73 -5.28
C VAL A 199 1.62 -14.29 -4.12
N GLY A 200 0.37 -13.84 -3.92
CA GLY A 200 -0.52 -14.42 -2.93
C GLY A 200 -0.75 -15.93 -3.13
N GLN A 201 -0.84 -16.40 -4.38
CA GLN A 201 -0.92 -17.82 -4.70
C GLN A 201 0.43 -18.55 -4.56
N ILE A 202 1.51 -17.91 -5.01
CA ILE A 202 2.87 -18.46 -4.91
C ILE A 202 3.26 -18.71 -3.45
N CYS A 203 2.87 -17.80 -2.54
CA CYS A 203 3.12 -17.94 -1.10
C CYS A 203 2.45 -19.16 -0.46
N GLN A 204 1.45 -19.79 -1.11
CA GLN A 204 0.85 -21.02 -0.63
C GLN A 204 1.70 -22.25 -0.94
N LYS A 205 2.57 -22.17 -1.95
CA LYS A 205 3.37 -23.31 -2.44
C LYS A 205 4.85 -23.21 -2.10
N PHE A 206 5.35 -22.01 -1.93
CA PHE A 206 6.78 -21.74 -1.72
C PHE A 206 7.05 -21.01 -0.42
N ALA A 207 8.25 -21.18 0.12
CA ALA A 207 8.69 -20.49 1.33
C ALA A 207 8.66 -18.98 1.12
N MET A 208 7.91 -18.26 1.95
CA MET A 208 7.67 -16.81 1.84
C MET A 208 8.96 -15.99 1.82
N GLN A 209 10.03 -16.45 2.54
CA GLN A 209 11.34 -15.81 2.53
C GLN A 209 11.97 -15.81 1.14
N LYS A 210 11.86 -16.94 0.42
CA LYS A 210 12.38 -17.07 -0.95
C LYS A 210 11.59 -16.21 -1.92
N VAL A 211 10.26 -16.20 -1.78
CA VAL A 211 9.37 -15.35 -2.61
C VAL A 211 9.71 -13.87 -2.40
N LEU A 212 9.84 -13.43 -1.16
CA LEU A 212 10.18 -12.04 -0.84
C LEU A 212 11.57 -11.65 -1.40
N GLY A 213 12.57 -12.52 -1.23
CA GLY A 213 13.92 -12.31 -1.79
C GLY A 213 13.91 -12.21 -3.31
N SER A 214 13.13 -13.06 -4.00
CA SER A 214 13.00 -13.02 -5.47
C SER A 214 12.36 -11.72 -5.94
N LEU A 215 11.35 -11.19 -5.23
CA LEU A 215 10.71 -9.91 -5.56
C LEU A 215 11.70 -8.74 -5.48
N TYR A 216 12.53 -8.70 -4.44
CA TYR A 216 13.57 -7.67 -4.32
C TYR A 216 14.62 -7.82 -5.41
N LEU A 217 15.04 -9.04 -5.75
CA LEU A 217 15.99 -9.29 -6.83
C LEU A 217 15.45 -8.82 -8.19
N ILE A 218 14.20 -9.17 -8.52
CA ILE A 218 13.54 -8.70 -9.76
C ILE A 218 13.51 -7.18 -9.81
N ARG A 219 13.26 -6.51 -8.69
CA ARG A 219 13.25 -5.04 -8.62
C ARG A 219 14.64 -4.44 -8.87
N VAL A 220 15.69 -5.04 -8.32
CA VAL A 220 17.07 -4.63 -8.61
C VAL A 220 17.36 -4.74 -10.11
N LEU A 221 17.00 -5.88 -10.72
CA LEU A 221 17.18 -6.10 -12.16
C LEU A 221 16.38 -5.11 -13.01
N ALA A 222 15.14 -4.77 -12.60
CA ALA A 222 14.32 -3.76 -13.27
C ALA A 222 14.96 -2.37 -13.22
N VAL A 223 15.56 -1.99 -12.08
CA VAL A 223 16.29 -0.70 -11.97
C VAL A 223 17.56 -0.70 -12.85
N ILE A 224 18.34 -1.78 -12.82
CA ILE A 224 19.53 -1.91 -13.68
C ILE A 224 19.13 -1.81 -15.16
N PHE A 225 18.08 -2.53 -15.56
CA PHE A 225 17.53 -2.43 -16.92
C PHE A 225 17.19 -0.98 -17.27
N TYR A 226 16.45 -0.28 -16.40
CA TYR A 226 16.11 1.12 -16.64
C TYR A 226 17.35 2.02 -16.76
N MET A 227 18.39 1.79 -15.96
CA MET A 227 19.60 2.60 -16.00
C MET A 227 20.38 2.47 -17.32
N VAL A 228 20.41 1.25 -17.88
CA VAL A 228 21.20 0.93 -19.10
C VAL A 228 20.42 1.16 -20.38
N ALA A 229 19.09 0.97 -20.37
CA ALA A 229 18.25 1.08 -21.56
C ALA A 229 18.10 2.54 -22.05
N PRO A 230 17.90 2.77 -23.36
CA PRO A 230 17.59 4.08 -23.89
C PRO A 230 16.26 4.59 -23.30
N LYS A 231 16.15 5.91 -23.04
CA LYS A 231 14.99 6.52 -22.38
C LYS A 231 13.86 6.78 -23.39
N THR A 232 13.23 5.71 -23.87
CA THR A 232 12.08 5.74 -24.77
C THR A 232 10.78 5.45 -24.00
N ASP A 233 9.61 5.76 -24.59
CA ASP A 233 8.29 5.44 -24.06
C ASP A 233 8.19 3.94 -23.70
N VAL A 234 8.68 3.08 -24.59
CA VAL A 234 8.65 1.61 -24.39
C VAL A 234 9.47 1.21 -23.17
N THR A 235 10.65 1.81 -22.97
CA THR A 235 11.48 1.55 -21.78
C THR A 235 10.76 1.94 -20.50
N TRP A 236 10.08 3.10 -20.50
CA TRP A 236 9.27 3.53 -19.36
C TRP A 236 8.12 2.57 -19.06
N TYR A 237 7.40 2.09 -20.08
CA TYR A 237 6.28 1.15 -19.89
C TYR A 237 6.76 -0.24 -19.43
N LEU A 238 7.87 -0.74 -19.99
CA LEU A 238 8.45 -2.02 -19.53
C LEU A 238 8.95 -1.93 -18.09
N PHE A 239 9.65 -0.84 -17.76
CA PHE A 239 10.10 -0.58 -16.40
C PHE A 239 8.92 -0.48 -15.42
N ALA A 240 7.89 0.28 -15.79
CA ALA A 240 6.65 0.42 -15.02
C ALA A 240 5.95 -0.93 -14.82
N GLY A 241 5.90 -1.78 -15.85
CA GLY A 241 5.33 -3.12 -15.76
C GLY A 241 6.08 -4.03 -14.80
N LEU A 242 7.40 -4.11 -14.91
CA LEU A 242 8.25 -4.90 -14.01
C LEU A 242 8.19 -4.38 -12.58
N LEU A 243 8.23 -3.07 -12.42
CA LEU A 243 8.13 -2.43 -11.11
C LEU A 243 6.78 -2.72 -10.48
N GLY A 244 5.68 -2.53 -11.22
CA GLY A 244 4.32 -2.77 -10.73
C GLY A 244 4.09 -4.22 -10.30
N MET A 245 4.55 -5.20 -11.07
CA MET A 245 4.46 -6.61 -10.69
C MET A 245 5.10 -6.94 -9.33
N THR A 246 6.12 -6.17 -8.93
CA THR A 246 6.83 -6.37 -7.66
C THR A 246 6.45 -5.33 -6.60
N TRP A 247 5.61 -4.35 -6.94
CA TRP A 247 5.34 -3.14 -6.15
C TRP A 247 4.87 -3.46 -4.74
N LEU A 248 3.59 -3.76 -4.57
CA LEU A 248 3.02 -4.18 -3.29
C LEU A 248 2.91 -5.71 -3.18
N ALA A 249 3.40 -6.46 -4.15
CA ALA A 249 3.47 -7.92 -4.08
C ALA A 249 4.36 -8.43 -2.92
N THR A 250 5.18 -7.55 -2.33
CA THR A 250 5.94 -7.83 -1.09
C THR A 250 5.07 -7.90 0.16
N VAL A 251 3.84 -7.36 0.13
CA VAL A 251 2.91 -7.32 1.27
C VAL A 251 2.46 -8.72 1.71
N PRO A 252 1.94 -9.60 0.83
CA PRO A 252 1.49 -10.94 1.23
C PRO A 252 2.57 -11.77 1.93
N PRO A 253 3.79 -11.94 1.37
CA PRO A 253 4.82 -12.74 2.04
C PRO A 253 5.30 -12.10 3.35
N THR A 254 5.33 -10.76 3.46
CA THR A 254 5.74 -10.09 4.70
C THR A 254 4.71 -10.27 5.80
N ALA A 255 3.42 -10.08 5.51
CA ALA A 255 2.34 -10.31 6.48
C ALA A 255 2.31 -11.78 6.92
N GLY A 256 2.49 -12.72 5.97
CA GLY A 256 2.58 -14.14 6.26
C GLY A 256 3.80 -14.51 7.13
N LEU A 257 4.97 -13.90 6.89
CA LEU A 257 6.15 -14.10 7.73
C LEU A 257 5.95 -13.58 9.16
N VAL A 258 5.31 -12.42 9.32
CA VAL A 258 4.94 -11.90 10.65
C VAL A 258 3.98 -12.86 11.34
N GLY A 259 2.97 -13.37 10.63
CA GLY A 259 2.02 -14.34 11.15
C GLY A 259 2.68 -15.66 11.59
N GLY A 260 3.61 -16.18 10.77
CA GLY A 260 4.35 -17.39 11.08
C GLY A 260 5.34 -17.25 12.25
N MET A 261 5.90 -16.04 12.46
CA MET A 261 6.83 -15.81 13.57
C MET A 261 6.12 -15.55 14.91
N PHE A 262 4.98 -14.86 14.88
CA PHE A 262 4.36 -14.31 16.10
C PHE A 262 2.88 -14.70 16.28
N GLY A 263 2.34 -15.50 15.37
CA GLY A 263 0.93 -15.91 15.36
C GLY A 263 0.00 -14.88 14.72
N LEU A 264 -1.11 -15.37 14.14
CA LEU A 264 -2.06 -14.55 13.36
C LEU A 264 -2.70 -13.42 14.19
N ARG A 265 -2.91 -13.62 15.49
CA ARG A 265 -3.47 -12.61 16.41
C ARG A 265 -2.62 -11.33 16.49
N ASN A 266 -1.31 -11.44 16.31
CA ASN A 266 -0.38 -10.33 16.41
C ASN A 266 -0.09 -9.66 15.05
N VAL A 267 -0.60 -10.19 13.94
CA VAL A 267 -0.31 -9.69 12.58
C VAL A 267 -0.72 -8.23 12.43
N SER A 268 -1.93 -7.85 12.84
CA SER A 268 -2.41 -6.46 12.74
C SER A 268 -1.41 -5.46 13.33
N THR A 269 -0.95 -5.72 14.55
CA THR A 269 -0.06 -4.81 15.28
C THR A 269 1.37 -4.86 14.71
N LEU A 270 1.94 -6.06 14.61
CA LEU A 270 3.35 -6.20 14.24
C LEU A 270 3.59 -5.92 12.75
N PHE A 271 2.67 -6.32 11.87
CA PHE A 271 2.73 -5.92 10.48
C PHE A 271 2.46 -4.41 10.29
N GLY A 272 1.54 -3.84 11.08
CA GLY A 272 1.32 -2.38 11.13
C GLY A 272 2.59 -1.61 11.49
N LEU A 273 3.39 -2.09 12.44
CA LEU A 273 4.69 -1.51 12.78
C LEU A 273 5.73 -1.68 11.65
N THR A 274 5.68 -2.80 10.94
CA THR A 274 6.51 -2.99 9.74
C THR A 274 6.12 -1.99 8.64
N MET A 275 4.80 -1.74 8.44
CA MET A 275 4.30 -0.70 7.54
C MET A 275 4.74 0.71 7.96
N LEU A 276 4.86 0.98 9.27
CA LEU A 276 5.41 2.27 9.73
C LEU A 276 6.85 2.47 9.24
N SER A 277 7.70 1.43 9.28
CA SER A 277 9.05 1.51 8.71
C SER A 277 9.03 1.80 7.21
N HIS A 278 8.07 1.21 6.47
CA HIS A 278 7.85 1.51 5.06
C HIS A 278 7.51 3.00 4.85
N GLN A 279 6.64 3.57 5.67
CA GLN A 279 6.27 4.98 5.55
C GLN A 279 7.42 5.93 5.88
N VAL A 280 8.26 5.59 6.87
CA VAL A 280 9.49 6.36 7.16
C VAL A 280 10.44 6.32 5.96
N GLY A 281 10.61 5.13 5.35
CA GLY A 281 11.37 4.99 4.11
C GLY A 281 10.78 5.82 2.97
N ALA A 282 9.46 5.79 2.80
CA ALA A 282 8.74 6.54 1.77
C ALA A 282 8.93 8.06 1.93
N PHE A 283 8.81 8.56 3.16
CA PHE A 283 9.07 9.97 3.45
C PHE A 283 10.50 10.38 3.03
N LEU A 284 11.49 9.60 3.43
CA LEU A 284 12.89 9.89 3.09
C LEU A 284 13.13 9.77 1.58
N GLY A 285 12.54 8.80 0.90
CA GLY A 285 12.64 8.63 -0.55
C GLY A 285 12.09 9.82 -1.33
N ALA A 286 10.90 10.29 -0.98
CA ALA A 286 10.30 11.46 -1.59
C ALA A 286 11.10 12.74 -1.28
N TYR A 287 11.48 12.95 -0.02
CA TYR A 287 12.18 14.15 0.41
C TYR A 287 13.60 14.27 -0.18
N LEU A 288 14.42 13.22 -0.03
CA LEU A 288 15.79 13.22 -0.54
C LEU A 288 15.84 13.26 -2.07
N GLY A 289 14.85 12.65 -2.73
CA GLY A 289 14.72 12.75 -4.19
C GLY A 289 14.43 14.18 -4.65
N GLY A 290 13.61 14.94 -3.91
CA GLY A 290 13.37 16.36 -4.18
C GLY A 290 14.65 17.18 -4.07
N LEU A 291 15.41 17.00 -2.98
CA LEU A 291 16.69 17.69 -2.77
C LEU A 291 17.76 17.37 -3.83
N ALA A 292 17.71 16.18 -4.44
CA ALA A 292 18.68 15.79 -5.46
C ALA A 292 18.40 16.39 -6.84
N VAL A 293 17.19 16.95 -7.06
CA VAL A 293 16.76 17.55 -8.34
C VAL A 293 16.90 19.08 -8.32
N GLU A 294 16.97 19.70 -7.12
CA GLU A 294 17.32 21.10 -6.94
C GLU A 294 18.83 21.34 -7.16
#